data_ceb2732a2fedb21c7ce0043ecfd5345e
#
_entry.id   ceb2732a2fedb21c7ce0043ecfd5345e
#
_cell.length_a   1.000
_cell.length_b   1.000
_cell.length_c   1.000
_cell.angle_alpha   90.00
_cell.angle_beta   90.00
_cell.angle_gamma   90.00
#
_symmetry.space_group_name_H-M   'P 1'
#
loop_
_entity.id
_entity.type
_entity.pdbx_description
1 polymer ?
#
loop_
_entity_poly.entity_id
_entity_poly.type
_entity_poly.pdbx_seq_one_letter_code
_entity_poly.pdbx_strand_id
1 'polypeptide(L)'
;FNSVDKQATLRRLGVLLPAIAMSFMLAACSPTVTRVESDTVTDLSGNWNDTDSRLVAQEMIQDVLSRGWLTKFNRTNAKAPTVIVGTVRNLSHEHINTRTFIADMERELINSGEVEFVASATDREEVRGEVKDQDLHASEETRKAMGQEVGADFMLQGSINSIVDAVSGEQARFYQIDLTLIELGTNRKVWVGQKKIKKTVEKGGFRL
;
A
#
# COMPACT_ATOMS: atom_id res chain seq x y z
N PHE A 1 -18.03 -7.13 -77.03
CA PHE A 1 -18.72 -7.22 -75.72
C PHE A 1 -17.87 -8.06 -74.71
N ASN A 2 -16.73 -7.64 -74.27
CA ASN A 2 -16.11 -8.37 -73.10
C ASN A 2 -14.89 -7.66 -72.46
N SER A 3 -14.59 -6.41 -72.81
CA SER A 3 -13.39 -5.76 -72.22
C SER A 3 -13.73 -4.75 -71.09
N VAL A 4 -14.94 -4.21 -71.09
CA VAL A 4 -15.38 -3.20 -70.11
C VAL A 4 -15.70 -3.84 -68.73
N ASP A 5 -16.23 -5.07 -68.75
CA ASP A 5 -16.57 -5.79 -67.51
C ASP A 5 -15.36 -6.29 -66.73
N LYS A 6 -14.27 -6.66 -67.42
CA LYS A 6 -13.03 -7.09 -66.75
C LYS A 6 -12.30 -5.96 -66.01
N GLN A 7 -12.37 -4.73 -66.54
CA GLN A 7 -11.73 -3.59 -65.89
C GLN A 7 -12.53 -3.11 -64.64
N ALA A 8 -13.83 -3.23 -64.66
CA ALA A 8 -14.68 -2.89 -63.50
C ALA A 8 -14.49 -3.89 -62.35
N THR A 9 -14.33 -5.17 -62.66
CA THR A 9 -14.09 -6.23 -61.67
C THR A 9 -12.71 -6.12 -61.04
N LEU A 10 -11.65 -5.83 -61.82
CA LEU A 10 -10.30 -5.61 -61.34
C LEU A 10 -10.16 -4.35 -60.44
N ARG A 11 -10.88 -3.27 -60.76
CA ARG A 11 -10.94 -2.05 -59.93
C ARG A 11 -11.63 -2.29 -58.60
N ARG A 12 -12.71 -3.11 -58.58
CA ARG A 12 -13.42 -3.45 -57.35
C ARG A 12 -12.60 -4.39 -56.45
N LEU A 13 -11.82 -5.32 -57.04
CA LEU A 13 -10.90 -6.20 -56.29
C LEU A 13 -9.72 -5.41 -55.72
N GLY A 14 -9.20 -4.42 -56.43
CA GLY A 14 -8.07 -3.59 -56.00
C GLY A 14 -8.40 -2.68 -54.81
N VAL A 15 -9.67 -2.33 -54.58
CA VAL A 15 -10.10 -1.51 -53.45
C VAL A 15 -10.49 -2.36 -52.22
N LEU A 16 -10.97 -3.60 -52.42
CA LEU A 16 -11.37 -4.51 -51.35
C LEU A 16 -10.16 -5.09 -50.58
N LEU A 17 -9.05 -5.36 -51.26
CA LEU A 17 -7.84 -5.91 -50.64
C LEU A 17 -7.22 -4.99 -49.55
N PRO A 18 -7.02 -3.66 -49.79
CA PRO A 18 -6.49 -2.79 -48.74
C PRO A 18 -7.49 -2.54 -47.60
N ALA A 19 -8.79 -2.59 -47.84
CA ALA A 19 -9.81 -2.44 -46.81
C ALA A 19 -9.83 -3.65 -45.81
N ILE A 20 -9.64 -4.86 -46.33
CA ILE A 20 -9.56 -6.08 -45.54
C ILE A 20 -8.26 -6.11 -44.74
N ALA A 21 -7.12 -5.70 -45.32
CA ALA A 21 -5.84 -5.60 -44.59
C ALA A 21 -5.87 -4.56 -43.47
N MET A 22 -6.56 -3.45 -43.65
CA MET A 22 -6.72 -2.39 -42.67
C MET A 22 -7.65 -2.82 -41.51
N SER A 23 -8.64 -3.69 -41.76
CA SER A 23 -9.50 -4.25 -40.72
C SER A 23 -8.76 -5.25 -39.78
N PHE A 24 -7.76 -5.95 -40.30
CA PHE A 24 -6.96 -6.89 -39.49
C PHE A 24 -5.98 -6.20 -38.55
N MET A 25 -5.57 -4.96 -38.77
CA MET A 25 -4.69 -4.20 -37.92
C MET A 25 -5.34 -3.65 -36.64
N LEU A 26 -6.66 -3.64 -36.55
CA LEU A 26 -7.42 -3.13 -35.39
C LEU A 26 -7.64 -4.17 -34.26
N ALA A 27 -7.29 -5.45 -34.50
CA ALA A 27 -7.60 -6.53 -33.57
C ALA A 27 -6.47 -6.85 -32.56
N ALA A 28 -5.37 -6.09 -32.51
CA ALA A 28 -4.12 -6.53 -31.88
C ALA A 28 -3.78 -5.89 -30.52
N CYS A 29 -4.67 -5.17 -29.88
CA CYS A 29 -4.37 -4.54 -28.57
C CYS A 29 -5.44 -4.85 -27.51
N SER A 30 -5.60 -6.15 -27.18
CA SER A 30 -6.32 -6.50 -25.95
C SER A 30 -5.32 -6.59 -24.80
N PRO A 31 -5.51 -5.86 -23.70
CA PRO A 31 -4.66 -6.01 -22.52
C PRO A 31 -4.82 -7.43 -21.96
N THR A 32 -3.71 -8.11 -21.71
CA THR A 32 -3.71 -9.42 -21.06
C THR A 32 -3.54 -9.20 -19.56
N VAL A 33 -4.47 -9.73 -18.77
CA VAL A 33 -4.40 -9.73 -17.31
C VAL A 33 -3.95 -11.11 -16.86
N THR A 34 -2.81 -11.16 -16.17
CA THR A 34 -2.28 -12.39 -15.58
C THR A 34 -2.31 -12.25 -14.06
N ARG A 35 -2.78 -13.27 -13.37
CA ARG A 35 -2.74 -13.34 -11.91
C ARG A 35 -1.39 -13.91 -11.48
N VAL A 36 -0.70 -13.21 -10.60
CA VAL A 36 0.61 -13.61 -10.03
C VAL A 36 0.48 -13.75 -8.51
N GLU A 37 1.44 -14.41 -7.87
CA GLU A 37 1.50 -14.50 -6.41
C GLU A 37 1.68 -13.10 -5.79
N SER A 38 1.04 -12.87 -4.65
CA SER A 38 0.98 -11.54 -4.00
C SER A 38 2.32 -11.04 -3.48
N ASP A 39 3.29 -11.93 -3.28
CA ASP A 39 4.66 -11.62 -2.83
C ASP A 39 5.65 -11.40 -3.99
N THR A 40 5.19 -11.58 -5.23
CA THR A 40 6.01 -11.32 -6.42
C THR A 40 6.42 -9.86 -6.50
N VAL A 41 7.72 -9.62 -6.57
CA VAL A 41 8.26 -8.27 -6.79
C VAL A 41 7.93 -7.82 -8.21
N THR A 42 7.08 -6.81 -8.35
CA THR A 42 6.67 -6.29 -9.64
C THR A 42 6.80 -4.76 -9.67
N ASP A 43 7.84 -4.28 -10.34
CA ASP A 43 8.10 -2.85 -10.55
C ASP A 43 7.79 -2.45 -11.99
N LEU A 44 6.53 -2.12 -12.28
CA LEU A 44 6.09 -1.66 -13.61
C LEU A 44 6.42 -0.19 -13.87
N SER A 45 6.61 0.57 -12.81
CA SER A 45 6.95 1.99 -12.86
C SER A 45 7.85 2.34 -11.67
N GLY A 46 8.45 3.51 -11.67
CA GLY A 46 9.19 4.00 -10.50
C GLY A 46 8.30 4.47 -9.35
N ASN A 47 6.97 4.37 -9.46
CA ASN A 47 6.04 4.79 -8.42
C ASN A 47 6.06 3.83 -7.22
N TRP A 48 5.60 4.34 -6.07
CA TRP A 48 5.33 3.52 -4.90
C TRP A 48 4.30 2.42 -5.23
N ASN A 49 4.58 1.20 -4.83
CA ASN A 49 3.73 0.04 -5.09
C ASN A 49 3.53 -0.83 -3.84
N ASP A 50 2.83 -1.96 -4.00
CA ASP A 50 2.54 -2.93 -2.96
C ASP A 50 3.80 -3.58 -2.38
N THR A 51 4.79 -3.88 -3.24
CA THR A 51 6.08 -4.44 -2.83
C THR A 51 6.82 -3.49 -1.89
N ASP A 52 6.86 -2.19 -2.22
CA ASP A 52 7.47 -1.18 -1.36
C ASP A 52 6.76 -1.12 0.00
N SER A 53 5.42 -1.09 -0.01
CA SER A 53 4.60 -1.03 1.21
C SER A 53 4.91 -2.20 2.13
N ARG A 54 4.86 -3.42 1.61
CA ARG A 54 5.09 -4.65 2.36
C ARG A 54 6.51 -4.74 2.92
N LEU A 55 7.53 -4.56 2.05
CA LEU A 55 8.93 -4.70 2.47
C LEU A 55 9.34 -3.64 3.50
N VAL A 56 8.88 -2.39 3.32
CA VAL A 56 9.16 -1.32 4.26
C VAL A 56 8.47 -1.59 5.60
N ALA A 57 7.21 -2.01 5.59
CA ALA A 57 6.49 -2.34 6.82
C ALA A 57 7.20 -3.45 7.59
N GLN A 58 7.53 -4.55 6.94
CA GLN A 58 8.24 -5.68 7.55
C GLN A 58 9.57 -5.26 8.17
N GLU A 59 10.43 -4.57 7.43
CA GLU A 59 11.76 -4.17 7.91
C GLU A 59 11.66 -3.19 9.08
N MET A 60 10.77 -2.18 8.98
CA MET A 60 10.66 -1.17 10.04
C MET A 60 10.02 -1.71 11.30
N ILE A 61 9.07 -2.66 11.20
CA ILE A 61 8.49 -3.31 12.37
C ILE A 61 9.50 -4.25 13.02
N GLN A 62 10.28 -5.00 12.28
CA GLN A 62 11.39 -5.79 12.82
C GLN A 62 12.41 -4.90 13.53
N ASP A 63 12.75 -3.76 12.95
CA ASP A 63 13.69 -2.82 13.58
C ASP A 63 13.12 -2.27 14.91
N VAL A 64 11.89 -1.77 14.92
CA VAL A 64 11.30 -1.20 16.16
C VAL A 64 11.19 -2.24 17.27
N LEU A 65 10.79 -3.46 16.97
CA LEU A 65 10.64 -4.53 17.96
C LEU A 65 11.99 -5.01 18.51
N SER A 66 13.06 -4.94 17.74
CA SER A 66 14.41 -5.31 18.18
C SER A 66 15.07 -4.30 19.10
N ARG A 67 14.49 -3.11 19.30
CA ARG A 67 15.13 -2.02 20.06
C ARG A 67 14.83 -2.07 21.55
N GLY A 68 15.72 -1.46 22.32
CA GLY A 68 15.72 -1.51 23.77
C GLY A 68 14.51 -0.93 24.50
N TRP A 69 13.61 -0.21 23.82
CA TRP A 69 12.38 0.32 24.42
C TRP A 69 11.48 -0.82 24.90
N LEU A 70 11.35 -1.89 24.11
CA LEU A 70 10.53 -3.06 24.40
C LEU A 70 11.06 -3.80 25.63
N THR A 71 12.36 -4.12 25.64
CA THR A 71 13.03 -4.73 26.80
C THR A 71 12.90 -3.89 28.06
N LYS A 72 13.03 -2.55 27.93
CA LYS A 72 12.86 -1.63 29.05
C LYS A 72 11.44 -1.65 29.58
N PHE A 73 10.44 -1.60 28.69
CA PHE A 73 9.03 -1.66 29.09
C PHE A 73 8.70 -2.96 29.82
N ASN A 74 9.09 -4.11 29.26
CA ASN A 74 8.81 -5.44 29.82
C ASN A 74 9.47 -5.65 31.20
N ARG A 75 10.61 -5.00 31.48
CA ARG A 75 11.24 -5.06 32.82
C ARG A 75 10.48 -4.25 33.87
N THR A 76 9.79 -3.21 33.45
CA THR A 76 9.12 -2.27 34.37
C THR A 76 7.63 -2.64 34.56
N ASN A 77 7.03 -3.31 33.56
CA ASN A 77 5.61 -3.64 33.53
C ASN A 77 5.43 -5.16 33.44
N ALA A 78 4.44 -5.69 34.15
CA ALA A 78 4.08 -7.12 34.11
C ALA A 78 3.14 -7.47 32.91
N LYS A 79 3.11 -6.66 31.87
CA LYS A 79 2.27 -6.84 30.69
C LYS A 79 3.03 -6.47 29.41
N ALA A 80 2.59 -6.97 28.28
CA ALA A 80 3.06 -6.49 26.99
C ALA A 80 2.66 -5.01 26.75
N PRO A 81 3.47 -4.22 26.04
CA PRO A 81 3.10 -2.85 25.69
C PRO A 81 1.93 -2.82 24.72
N THR A 82 1.00 -1.92 24.94
CA THR A 82 -0.14 -1.70 24.04
C THR A 82 0.21 -0.61 23.04
N VAL A 83 0.14 -0.94 21.75
CA VAL A 83 0.52 -0.04 20.65
C VAL A 83 -0.72 0.31 19.81
N ILE A 84 -0.76 1.54 19.31
CA ILE A 84 -1.70 1.99 18.28
C ILE A 84 -0.91 2.57 17.11
N VAL A 85 -1.34 2.32 15.89
CA VAL A 85 -0.84 3.05 14.71
C VAL A 85 -1.68 4.30 14.50
N GLY A 86 -1.03 5.44 14.58
CA GLY A 86 -1.60 6.75 14.29
C GLY A 86 -1.48 7.10 12.81
N THR A 87 -1.39 8.39 12.52
CA THR A 87 -1.34 8.87 11.15
C THR A 87 0.03 8.68 10.52
N VAL A 88 0.07 8.03 9.35
CA VAL A 88 1.18 8.10 8.41
C VAL A 88 0.81 9.06 7.29
N ARG A 89 1.52 10.20 7.22
CA ARG A 89 1.22 11.26 6.26
C ARG A 89 1.93 11.00 4.94
N ASN A 90 1.18 11.08 3.85
CA ASN A 90 1.77 11.12 2.52
C ASN A 90 2.22 12.56 2.21
N LEU A 91 3.52 12.81 2.16
CA LEU A 91 4.18 14.06 1.79
C LEU A 91 4.95 13.89 0.47
N SER A 92 4.70 12.81 -0.26
CA SER A 92 5.30 12.54 -1.57
C SER A 92 4.61 13.33 -2.68
N HIS A 93 5.19 13.29 -3.88
CA HIS A 93 4.63 13.90 -5.09
C HIS A 93 3.59 13.04 -5.79
N GLU A 94 3.23 11.90 -5.21
CA GLU A 94 2.28 10.94 -5.79
C GLU A 94 1.15 10.59 -4.81
N HIS A 95 0.07 10.07 -5.34
CA HIS A 95 -1.03 9.59 -4.51
C HIS A 95 -0.70 8.21 -3.95
N ILE A 96 -0.16 8.15 -2.73
CA ILE A 96 0.09 6.91 -2.00
C ILE A 96 -1.08 6.64 -1.05
N ASN A 97 -1.69 5.45 -1.16
CA ASN A 97 -2.68 5.01 -0.19
C ASN A 97 -1.99 4.55 1.11
N THR A 98 -1.82 5.45 2.06
CA THR A 98 -1.16 5.15 3.33
C THR A 98 -1.94 4.16 4.20
N ARG A 99 -3.24 3.93 3.94
CA ARG A 99 -4.03 2.92 4.68
C ARG A 99 -3.52 1.50 4.43
N THR A 100 -3.13 1.17 3.19
CA THR A 100 -2.53 -0.14 2.88
C THR A 100 -1.24 -0.33 3.65
N PHE A 101 -0.37 0.68 3.67
CA PHE A 101 0.87 0.65 4.43
C PHE A 101 0.64 0.52 5.96
N ILE A 102 -0.35 1.23 6.50
CA ILE A 102 -0.75 1.11 7.91
C ILE A 102 -1.23 -0.31 8.20
N ALA A 103 -2.09 -0.88 7.36
CA ALA A 103 -2.59 -2.24 7.53
C ALA A 103 -1.46 -3.30 7.50
N ASP A 104 -0.45 -3.11 6.65
CA ASP A 104 0.74 -3.96 6.64
C ASP A 104 1.52 -3.86 7.97
N MET A 105 1.71 -2.66 8.50
CA MET A 105 2.37 -2.46 9.80
C MET A 105 1.57 -3.05 10.96
N GLU A 106 0.26 -2.86 10.98
CA GLU A 106 -0.64 -3.42 12.00
C GLU A 106 -0.55 -4.95 12.01
N ARG A 107 -0.61 -5.57 10.83
CA ARG A 107 -0.48 -7.01 10.68
C ARG A 107 0.86 -7.53 11.22
N GLU A 108 1.97 -6.88 10.88
CA GLU A 108 3.30 -7.29 11.36
C GLU A 108 3.42 -7.12 12.88
N LEU A 109 2.88 -6.04 13.45
CA LEU A 109 2.88 -5.81 14.90
C LEU A 109 2.05 -6.87 15.65
N ILE A 110 0.82 -7.13 15.20
CA ILE A 110 -0.07 -8.12 15.81
C ILE A 110 0.53 -9.52 15.73
N ASN A 111 1.04 -9.90 14.57
CA ASN A 111 1.58 -11.24 14.33
C ASN A 111 2.93 -11.48 15.03
N SER A 112 3.63 -10.43 15.45
CA SER A 112 4.86 -10.57 16.24
C SER A 112 4.61 -11.22 17.62
N GLY A 113 3.42 -11.01 18.19
CA GLY A 113 3.10 -11.42 19.56
C GLY A 113 3.85 -10.67 20.67
N GLU A 114 4.67 -9.70 20.31
CA GLU A 114 5.51 -8.93 21.26
C GLU A 114 4.77 -7.74 21.87
N VAL A 115 3.68 -7.31 21.25
CA VAL A 115 2.88 -6.16 21.64
C VAL A 115 1.39 -6.49 21.60
N GLU A 116 0.60 -5.83 22.41
CA GLU A 116 -0.85 -5.77 22.26
C GLU A 116 -1.21 -4.63 21.30
N PHE A 117 -2.27 -4.80 20.52
CA PHE A 117 -2.69 -3.81 19.56
C PHE A 117 -4.10 -3.29 19.86
N VAL A 118 -4.27 -1.98 19.84
CA VAL A 118 -5.59 -1.34 20.00
C VAL A 118 -6.06 -0.84 18.66
N ALA A 119 -7.30 -1.13 18.33
CA ALA A 119 -7.98 -0.68 17.12
C ALA A 119 -7.88 0.84 16.93
N SER A 120 -7.87 1.29 15.67
CA SER A 120 -7.82 2.70 15.31
C SER A 120 -9.02 3.48 15.89
N ALA A 121 -8.96 4.80 15.91
CA ALA A 121 -10.06 5.63 16.38
C ALA A 121 -11.37 5.34 15.63
N THR A 122 -11.28 5.16 14.30
CA THR A 122 -12.44 4.85 13.45
C THR A 122 -13.04 3.49 13.80
N ASP A 123 -12.20 2.45 13.91
CA ASP A 123 -12.66 1.10 14.23
C ASP A 123 -13.31 1.06 15.64
N ARG A 124 -12.74 1.80 16.58
CA ARG A 124 -13.33 1.90 17.93
C ARG A 124 -14.70 2.58 17.93
N GLU A 125 -14.93 3.57 17.06
CA GLU A 125 -16.25 4.19 16.92
C GLU A 125 -17.29 3.19 16.42
N GLU A 126 -16.94 2.34 15.45
CA GLU A 126 -17.82 1.28 14.95
C GLU A 126 -18.12 0.24 16.04
N VAL A 127 -17.09 -0.21 16.77
CA VAL A 127 -17.25 -1.16 17.88
C VAL A 127 -18.13 -0.57 18.99
N ARG A 128 -17.95 0.71 19.36
CA ARG A 128 -18.81 1.38 20.34
C ARG A 128 -20.24 1.50 19.88
N GLY A 129 -20.44 1.74 18.57
CA GLY A 129 -21.76 1.75 17.95
C GLY A 129 -22.45 0.39 18.10
N GLU A 130 -21.76 -0.69 17.76
CA GLU A 130 -22.24 -2.06 17.88
C GLU A 130 -22.55 -2.45 19.34
N VAL A 131 -21.65 -2.13 20.27
CA VAL A 131 -21.87 -2.41 21.71
C VAL A 131 -23.14 -1.70 22.23
N LYS A 132 -23.38 -0.46 21.81
CA LYS A 132 -24.62 0.26 22.16
C LYS A 132 -25.86 -0.38 21.57
N ASP A 133 -25.77 -0.87 20.32
CA ASP A 133 -26.89 -1.56 19.67
C ASP A 133 -27.20 -2.88 20.38
N GLN A 134 -26.19 -3.65 20.76
CA GLN A 134 -26.35 -4.86 21.55
C GLN A 134 -26.97 -4.58 22.93
N ASP A 135 -26.63 -3.47 23.55
CA ASP A 135 -27.20 -3.05 24.84
C ASP A 135 -28.72 -2.81 24.76
N LEU A 136 -29.21 -2.43 23.59
CA LEU A 136 -30.65 -2.16 23.34
C LEU A 136 -31.40 -3.40 22.84
N HIS A 137 -30.76 -4.28 22.07
CA HIS A 137 -31.46 -5.29 21.27
C HIS A 137 -31.05 -6.74 21.57
N ALA A 138 -29.88 -6.98 22.17
CA ALA A 138 -29.44 -8.34 22.50
C ALA A 138 -30.08 -8.85 23.80
N SER A 139 -30.17 -10.19 23.93
CA SER A 139 -30.62 -10.82 25.16
C SER A 139 -29.62 -10.58 26.30
N GLU A 140 -30.10 -10.58 27.54
CA GLU A 140 -29.29 -10.33 28.73
C GLU A 140 -28.12 -11.35 28.86
N GLU A 141 -28.29 -12.57 28.35
CA GLU A 141 -27.27 -13.64 28.38
C GLU A 141 -26.14 -13.41 27.36
N THR A 142 -26.42 -12.76 26.22
CA THR A 142 -25.46 -12.59 25.12
C THR A 142 -24.89 -11.19 25.02
N ARG A 143 -25.51 -10.23 25.70
CA ARG A 143 -25.10 -8.82 25.70
C ARG A 143 -23.70 -8.65 26.30
N LYS A 144 -22.85 -7.91 25.62
CA LYS A 144 -21.54 -7.48 26.11
C LYS A 144 -21.70 -6.16 26.86
N ALA A 145 -21.42 -6.16 28.14
CA ALA A 145 -21.38 -4.90 28.90
C ALA A 145 -20.29 -3.99 28.32
N MET A 146 -20.57 -2.69 28.26
CA MET A 146 -19.59 -1.69 27.88
C MET A 146 -18.48 -1.69 28.95
N GLY A 147 -17.34 -2.33 28.63
CA GLY A 147 -16.16 -2.38 29.49
C GLY A 147 -15.32 -1.11 29.36
N GLN A 148 -14.29 -0.99 30.20
CA GLN A 148 -13.26 0.02 30.00
C GLN A 148 -12.37 -0.40 28.81
N GLU A 149 -12.19 0.51 27.86
CA GLU A 149 -11.27 0.28 26.74
C GLU A 149 -9.83 0.28 27.25
N VAL A 150 -9.02 -0.60 26.69
CA VAL A 150 -7.58 -0.61 26.95
C VAL A 150 -6.96 0.61 26.27
N GLY A 151 -6.32 1.46 27.05
CA GLY A 151 -5.54 2.59 26.51
C GLY A 151 -4.22 2.14 25.91
N ALA A 152 -3.78 2.79 24.84
CA ALA A 152 -2.46 2.53 24.26
C ALA A 152 -1.35 3.13 25.13
N ASP A 153 -0.27 2.37 25.32
CA ASP A 153 0.95 2.85 25.95
C ASP A 153 1.81 3.66 24.96
N PHE A 154 1.77 3.26 23.67
CA PHE A 154 2.59 3.85 22.60
C PHE A 154 1.77 4.12 21.35
N MET A 155 2.21 5.14 20.60
CA MET A 155 1.68 5.47 19.26
C MET A 155 2.81 5.45 18.24
N LEU A 156 2.63 4.67 17.16
CA LEU A 156 3.47 4.68 15.98
C LEU A 156 2.90 5.66 14.96
N GLN A 157 3.69 6.62 14.50
CA GLN A 157 3.27 7.59 13.49
C GLN A 157 4.43 7.96 12.57
N GLY A 158 4.15 8.57 11.42
CA GLY A 158 5.22 8.96 10.53
C GLY A 158 4.82 9.67 9.25
N SER A 159 5.71 9.61 8.26
CA SER A 159 5.47 10.17 6.94
C SER A 159 6.23 9.43 5.85
N ILE A 160 5.70 9.51 4.63
CA ILE A 160 6.35 9.08 3.39
C ILE A 160 6.65 10.34 2.59
N ASN A 161 7.93 10.58 2.30
CA ASN A 161 8.42 11.68 1.50
C ASN A 161 8.99 11.14 0.17
N SER A 162 9.02 11.96 -0.88
CA SER A 162 9.70 11.62 -2.13
C SER A 162 10.47 12.79 -2.71
N ILE A 163 11.55 12.46 -3.44
CA ILE A 163 12.31 13.37 -4.29
C ILE A 163 12.33 12.74 -5.67
N VAL A 164 11.99 13.53 -6.68
CA VAL A 164 12.02 13.12 -8.09
C VAL A 164 13.06 13.94 -8.81
N ASP A 165 14.01 13.27 -9.46
CA ASP A 165 15.02 13.87 -10.32
C ASP A 165 14.87 13.26 -11.71
N ALA A 166 14.66 14.10 -12.73
CA ALA A 166 14.33 13.65 -14.07
C ALA A 166 15.05 14.46 -15.14
N VAL A 167 15.64 13.78 -16.08
CA VAL A 167 16.19 14.33 -17.33
C VAL A 167 15.55 13.60 -18.51
N SER A 168 15.81 14.08 -19.74
CA SER A 168 15.23 13.47 -20.93
C SER A 168 15.61 11.98 -21.03
N GLY A 169 14.61 11.10 -20.91
CA GLY A 169 14.77 9.64 -21.04
C GLY A 169 15.06 8.89 -19.74
N GLU A 170 15.46 9.56 -18.68
CA GLU A 170 15.81 8.95 -17.40
C GLU A 170 15.13 9.66 -16.24
N GLN A 171 14.73 8.90 -15.23
CA GLN A 171 14.15 9.42 -13.99
C GLN A 171 14.65 8.61 -12.81
N ALA A 172 15.09 9.29 -11.75
CA ALA A 172 15.33 8.71 -10.45
C ALA A 172 14.24 9.16 -9.45
N ARG A 173 13.67 8.21 -8.72
CA ARG A 173 12.73 8.47 -7.64
C ARG A 173 13.32 7.98 -6.33
N PHE A 174 13.32 8.84 -5.36
CA PHE A 174 13.79 8.55 -4.02
C PHE A 174 12.63 8.69 -3.05
N TYR A 175 12.39 7.66 -2.24
CA TYR A 175 11.42 7.67 -1.16
C TYR A 175 12.14 7.59 0.17
N GLN A 176 11.66 8.37 1.13
CA GLN A 176 12.09 8.30 2.51
C GLN A 176 10.87 8.14 3.39
N ILE A 177 10.87 7.07 4.16
CA ILE A 177 9.85 6.73 5.13
C ILE A 177 10.45 6.97 6.51
N ASP A 178 9.85 7.86 7.26
CA ASP A 178 10.24 8.18 8.63
C ASP A 178 9.11 7.76 9.57
N LEU A 179 9.41 6.86 10.53
CA LEU A 179 8.47 6.44 11.57
C LEU A 179 9.02 6.80 12.95
N THR A 180 8.12 7.05 13.86
CA THR A 180 8.45 7.38 15.26
C THR A 180 7.49 6.66 16.19
N LEU A 181 8.02 5.98 17.21
CA LEU A 181 7.25 5.43 18.32
C LEU A 181 7.30 6.39 19.51
N ILE A 182 6.13 6.82 19.95
CA ILE A 182 5.95 7.80 21.02
C ILE A 182 5.27 7.14 22.21
N GLU A 183 5.84 7.27 23.40
CA GLU A 183 5.22 6.90 24.67
C GLU A 183 4.17 7.94 25.04
N LEU A 184 2.90 7.54 25.08
CA LEU A 184 1.78 8.47 25.24
C LEU A 184 1.72 9.13 26.62
N GLY A 185 2.14 8.43 27.67
CA GLY A 185 2.12 8.97 29.03
C GLY A 185 3.12 10.09 29.27
N THR A 186 4.22 10.14 28.50
CA THR A 186 5.33 11.10 28.68
C THR A 186 5.65 11.94 27.44
N ASN A 187 5.00 11.67 26.30
CA ASN A 187 5.27 12.25 24.99
C ASN A 187 6.73 12.05 24.51
N ARG A 188 7.45 11.07 25.05
CA ARG A 188 8.82 10.79 24.64
C ARG A 188 8.86 9.92 23.39
N LYS A 189 9.73 10.28 22.45
CA LYS A 189 10.10 9.42 21.34
C LYS A 189 11.03 8.33 21.86
N VAL A 190 10.58 7.10 21.81
CA VAL A 190 11.34 5.93 22.30
C VAL A 190 12.06 5.19 21.17
N TRP A 191 11.61 5.43 19.94
CA TRP A 191 12.25 4.95 18.73
C TRP A 191 11.98 5.88 17.55
N VAL A 192 12.95 5.98 16.67
CA VAL A 192 12.85 6.64 15.36
C VAL A 192 13.48 5.72 14.33
N GLY A 193 12.73 5.36 13.31
CA GLY A 193 13.20 4.55 12.18
C GLY A 193 13.11 5.32 10.87
N GLN A 194 14.01 4.99 9.97
CA GLN A 194 14.05 5.54 8.62
C GLN A 194 14.36 4.46 7.61
N LYS A 195 13.54 4.35 6.56
CA LYS A 195 13.81 3.53 5.38
C LYS A 195 13.90 4.41 4.15
N LYS A 196 14.87 4.08 3.30
CA LYS A 196 15.11 4.77 2.03
C LYS A 196 15.02 3.79 0.88
N ILE A 197 14.31 4.17 -0.19
CA ILE A 197 14.21 3.43 -1.44
C ILE A 197 14.62 4.37 -2.57
N LYS A 198 15.41 3.88 -3.51
CA LYS A 198 15.74 4.60 -4.74
C LYS A 198 15.41 3.71 -5.94
N LYS A 199 14.57 4.23 -6.84
CA LYS A 199 14.20 3.58 -8.10
C LYS A 199 14.69 4.40 -9.27
N THR A 200 15.18 3.75 -10.32
CA THR A 200 15.53 4.37 -11.60
C THR A 200 14.58 3.88 -12.67
N VAL A 201 14.11 4.78 -13.51
CA VAL A 201 13.25 4.50 -14.65
C VAL A 201 13.94 5.00 -15.91
N GLU A 202 14.24 4.08 -16.81
CA GLU A 202 14.76 4.38 -18.14
C GLU A 202 13.65 4.22 -19.17
N LYS A 203 13.41 5.24 -19.98
CA LYS A 203 12.49 5.10 -21.11
C LYS A 203 13.18 4.26 -22.18
N GLY A 204 12.63 3.11 -22.51
CA GLY A 204 13.08 2.30 -23.63
C GLY A 204 13.15 3.14 -24.90
N GLY A 205 14.35 3.48 -25.36
CA GLY A 205 14.53 4.13 -26.66
C GLY A 205 14.22 3.12 -27.76
N PHE A 206 13.44 3.54 -28.75
CA PHE A 206 13.31 2.79 -29.99
C PHE A 206 14.71 2.74 -30.61
N ARG A 207 15.38 1.59 -30.52
CA ARG A 207 16.59 1.35 -31.33
C ARG A 207 16.12 1.03 -32.72
N LEU A 208 16.29 1.98 -33.64
CA LEU A 208 16.23 1.76 -35.10
C LEU A 208 17.40 0.92 -35.54
#